data_e2725a5ca28f61d1d5d964b0809c00be
#
_entry.id   e2725a5ca28f61d1d5d964b0809c00be
#
_cell.length_a   1.000
_cell.length_b   1.000
_cell.length_c   1.000
_cell.angle_alpha   90.00
_cell.angle_beta   90.00
_cell.angle_gamma   90.00
#
_symmetry.space_group_name_H-M   'P 1'
#
loop_
_entity.id
_entity.type
_entity.pdbx_description
1 polymer ?
#
loop_
_entity_poly.entity_id
_entity_poly.type
_entity_poly.pdbx_seq_one_letter_code
_entity_poly.pdbx_strand_id
1 'polypeptide(L)'
;MDQSQPAQIAIYLTHLDALIRRGLLLRDRLVSESPNTTNGNAMAETRAWQEDCGITINQLSGGSKSHWLARAFSGAFLMRSPSGQAVEAAPPADIVQGLIDVLKQAVSTLSAVDSGPASVSANSPASTAAPPPHRFDFVHNPGLRPVLEKAYIDSRIAFDQSAYDEALRTTSGILEAIITDALEFRGLPALAAAGIPSGEAAGGRISDWSFNTRLAVAEQAGLIRAGAARLPAIARTYRDHEDDDTQATEREAKQAAQVLHVIMRDLDPGR
;
A
#
# COMPACT_ATOMS: atom_id res chain seq x y z
N MET A 1 30.64 -8.51 -16.72
CA MET A 1 30.50 -7.40 -15.76
C MET A 1 29.12 -6.81 -16.02
N ASP A 2 28.21 -7.03 -15.10
CA ASP A 2 26.78 -6.78 -15.29
C ASP A 2 26.50 -5.27 -15.12
N GLN A 3 26.23 -4.58 -16.23
CA GLN A 3 25.91 -3.14 -16.25
C GLN A 3 24.53 -2.81 -15.63
N SER A 4 23.79 -3.84 -15.19
CA SER A 4 22.45 -3.68 -14.59
C SER A 4 22.48 -3.15 -13.17
N GLN A 5 23.55 -3.37 -12.42
CA GLN A 5 23.63 -3.00 -11.00
C GLN A 5 23.67 -1.48 -10.73
N PRO A 6 24.49 -0.67 -11.43
CA PRO A 6 24.50 0.79 -11.18
C PRO A 6 23.19 1.46 -11.60
N ALA A 7 22.53 0.98 -12.65
CA ALA A 7 21.22 1.52 -13.07
C ALA A 7 20.14 1.28 -12.03
N GLN A 8 20.15 0.15 -11.35
CA GLN A 8 19.20 -0.18 -10.29
C GLN A 8 19.43 0.67 -9.04
N ILE A 9 20.68 0.87 -8.61
CA ILE A 9 21.00 1.76 -7.48
C ILE A 9 20.52 3.17 -7.75
N ALA A 10 20.73 3.71 -8.96
CA ALA A 10 20.27 5.03 -9.35
C ALA A 10 18.74 5.19 -9.26
N ILE A 11 17.97 4.14 -9.63
CA ILE A 11 16.52 4.12 -9.51
C ILE A 11 16.09 4.18 -8.04
N TYR A 12 16.73 3.38 -7.17
CA TYR A 12 16.45 3.40 -5.73
C TYR A 12 16.80 4.75 -5.10
N LEU A 13 17.93 5.35 -5.46
CA LEU A 13 18.33 6.66 -4.98
C LEU A 13 17.31 7.73 -5.39
N THR A 14 16.85 7.72 -6.65
CA THR A 14 15.82 8.64 -7.14
C THR A 14 14.51 8.49 -6.37
N HIS A 15 14.11 7.25 -6.08
CA HIS A 15 12.89 6.97 -5.32
C HIS A 15 13.00 7.42 -3.86
N LEU A 16 14.11 7.13 -3.19
CA LEU A 16 14.37 7.58 -1.82
C LEU A 16 14.38 9.11 -1.73
N ASP A 17 14.99 9.80 -2.70
CA ASP A 17 14.97 11.26 -2.78
C ASP A 17 13.54 11.82 -2.94
N ALA A 18 12.70 11.15 -3.72
CA ALA A 18 11.29 11.54 -3.86
C ALA A 18 10.53 11.38 -2.53
N LEU A 19 10.74 10.27 -1.81
CA LEU A 19 10.15 10.02 -0.49
C LEU A 19 10.63 11.06 0.53
N ILE A 20 11.92 11.40 0.54
CA ILE A 20 12.50 12.42 1.44
C ILE A 20 11.85 13.79 1.16
N ARG A 21 11.75 14.22 -0.11
CA ARG A 21 11.12 15.50 -0.47
C ARG A 21 9.66 15.57 -0.03
N ARG A 22 8.90 14.49 -0.27
CA ARG A 22 7.49 14.40 0.16
C ARG A 22 7.39 14.44 1.68
N GLY A 23 8.25 13.74 2.41
CA GLY A 23 8.32 13.76 3.87
C GLY A 23 8.63 15.17 4.44
N LEU A 24 9.56 15.91 3.82
CA LEU A 24 9.86 17.28 4.23
C LEU A 24 8.64 18.22 4.09
N LEU A 25 7.91 18.11 2.98
CA LEU A 25 6.69 18.89 2.77
C LEU A 25 5.60 18.54 3.79
N LEU A 26 5.43 17.27 4.11
CA LEU A 26 4.48 16.80 5.12
C LEU A 26 4.86 17.31 6.51
N ARG A 27 6.14 17.19 6.89
CA ARG A 27 6.63 17.70 8.18
C ARG A 27 6.36 19.20 8.32
N ASP A 28 6.68 19.99 7.29
CA ASP A 28 6.52 21.45 7.34
C ASP A 28 5.03 21.84 7.45
N ARG A 29 4.11 21.09 6.82
CA ARG A 29 2.67 21.25 7.01
C ARG A 29 2.26 20.92 8.45
N LEU A 30 2.69 19.77 8.99
CA LEU A 30 2.37 19.36 10.37
C LEU A 30 2.89 20.33 11.43
N VAL A 31 4.03 21.00 11.18
CA VAL A 31 4.56 22.04 12.06
C VAL A 31 3.78 23.34 11.95
N SER A 32 3.32 23.70 10.74
CA SER A 32 2.60 24.94 10.46
C SER A 32 1.13 24.90 10.92
N GLU A 33 0.56 23.72 11.03
CA GLU A 33 -0.83 23.53 11.49
C GLU A 33 -0.88 23.62 13.02
N SER A 34 -1.74 24.50 13.54
CA SER A 34 -1.99 24.59 14.99
C SER A 34 -2.58 23.27 15.52
N PRO A 35 -2.21 22.82 16.74
CA PRO A 35 -2.63 21.56 17.31
C PRO A 35 -4.16 21.36 17.41
N ASN A 36 -4.92 22.44 17.30
CA ASN A 36 -6.41 22.42 17.33
C ASN A 36 -7.07 22.34 15.95
N THR A 37 -6.29 22.39 14.86
CA THR A 37 -6.79 22.33 13.47
C THR A 37 -6.04 21.29 12.67
N THR A 38 -5.69 20.15 13.30
CA THR A 38 -5.03 19.05 12.56
C THR A 38 -6.02 18.58 11.48
N ASN A 39 -5.79 19.07 10.25
CA ASN A 39 -6.57 18.63 9.09
C ASN A 39 -6.39 17.11 8.95
N GLY A 40 -7.48 16.36 9.06
CA GLY A 40 -7.49 14.90 8.85
C GLY A 40 -6.76 14.50 7.56
N ASN A 41 -6.71 15.41 6.58
CA ASN A 41 -5.99 15.28 5.33
C ASN A 41 -4.48 15.13 5.50
N ALA A 42 -3.82 16.02 6.28
CA ALA A 42 -2.36 15.95 6.50
C ALA A 42 -1.95 14.67 7.25
N MET A 43 -2.78 14.20 8.18
CA MET A 43 -2.55 12.95 8.90
C MET A 43 -2.73 11.72 7.99
N ALA A 44 -3.74 11.73 7.11
CA ALA A 44 -3.96 10.65 6.15
C ALA A 44 -2.82 10.57 5.11
N GLU A 45 -2.39 11.73 4.58
CA GLU A 45 -1.24 11.81 3.68
C GLU A 45 0.05 11.32 4.36
N THR A 46 0.23 11.64 5.64
CA THR A 46 1.37 11.20 6.43
C THR A 46 1.37 9.69 6.62
N ARG A 47 0.22 9.08 6.94
CA ARG A 47 0.11 7.62 7.07
C ARG A 47 0.38 6.91 5.75
N ALA A 48 -0.17 7.40 4.63
CA ALA A 48 0.11 6.84 3.31
C ALA A 48 1.60 6.93 2.96
N TRP A 49 2.25 8.06 3.26
CA TRP A 49 3.68 8.23 3.07
C TRP A 49 4.51 7.30 3.98
N GLN A 50 4.11 7.09 5.23
CA GLN A 50 4.77 6.14 6.14
C GLN A 50 4.69 4.70 5.62
N GLU A 51 3.56 4.30 5.04
CA GLU A 51 3.39 2.99 4.41
C GLU A 51 4.33 2.85 3.19
N ASP A 52 4.44 3.87 2.34
CA ASP A 52 5.37 3.88 1.20
C ASP A 52 6.83 3.73 1.66
N CYS A 53 7.21 4.42 2.74
CA CYS A 53 8.52 4.26 3.37
C CYS A 53 8.73 2.83 3.89
N GLY A 54 7.72 2.25 4.54
CA GLY A 54 7.77 0.89 5.07
C GLY A 54 7.99 -0.16 3.97
N ILE A 55 7.30 -0.02 2.85
CA ILE A 55 7.46 -0.90 1.68
C ILE A 55 8.88 -0.81 1.15
N THR A 56 9.37 0.41 0.91
CA THR A 56 10.73 0.65 0.39
C THR A 56 11.79 0.09 1.31
N ILE A 57 11.67 0.32 2.61
CA ILE A 57 12.60 -0.19 3.63
C ILE A 57 12.57 -1.72 3.71
N ASN A 58 11.39 -2.33 3.67
CA ASN A 58 11.25 -3.78 3.68
C ASN A 58 11.97 -4.41 2.50
N GLN A 59 11.88 -3.81 1.34
CA GLN A 59 12.54 -4.27 0.12
C GLN A 59 14.06 -4.09 0.18
N LEU A 60 14.54 -2.90 0.59
CA LEU A 60 15.97 -2.62 0.76
C LEU A 60 16.61 -3.51 1.84
N SER A 61 15.82 -3.96 2.82
CA SER A 61 16.28 -4.90 3.85
C SER A 61 16.15 -6.37 3.45
N GLY A 62 15.67 -6.67 2.23
CA GLY A 62 15.39 -8.03 1.78
C GLY A 62 14.34 -8.75 2.63
N GLY A 63 13.40 -8.02 3.23
CA GLY A 63 12.38 -8.55 4.15
C GLY A 63 12.91 -8.93 5.53
N SER A 64 14.19 -8.73 5.81
CA SER A 64 14.81 -9.09 7.09
C SER A 64 14.53 -8.06 8.18
N LYS A 65 13.79 -8.44 9.20
CA LYS A 65 13.53 -7.60 10.38
C LYS A 65 14.80 -7.35 11.22
N SER A 66 15.84 -8.17 11.07
CA SER A 66 17.13 -7.99 11.75
C SER A 66 18.05 -7.01 11.03
N HIS A 67 17.75 -6.64 9.79
CA HIS A 67 18.51 -5.67 9.03
C HIS A 67 18.49 -4.31 9.73
N TRP A 68 19.65 -3.62 9.76
CA TRP A 68 19.78 -2.35 10.49
C TRP A 68 18.75 -1.29 10.04
N LEU A 69 18.44 -1.24 8.73
CA LEU A 69 17.49 -0.30 8.16
C LEU A 69 16.04 -0.57 8.64
N ALA A 70 15.62 -1.85 8.68
CA ALA A 70 14.30 -2.22 9.22
C ALA A 70 14.18 -1.92 10.72
N ARG A 71 15.27 -2.12 11.48
CA ARG A 71 15.32 -1.75 12.90
C ARG A 71 15.28 -0.24 13.11
N ALA A 72 16.03 0.53 12.32
CA ALA A 72 16.04 2.00 12.39
C ALA A 72 14.65 2.56 12.04
N PHE A 73 14.00 2.03 11.00
CA PHE A 73 12.63 2.38 10.62
C PHE A 73 11.63 2.11 11.75
N SER A 74 11.66 0.91 12.32
CA SER A 74 10.80 0.57 13.47
C SER A 74 11.10 1.46 14.68
N GLY A 75 12.37 1.79 14.91
CA GLY A 75 12.81 2.67 15.98
C GLY A 75 12.30 4.11 15.86
N ALA A 76 12.09 4.61 14.64
CA ALA A 76 11.55 5.94 14.40
C ALA A 76 10.10 6.11 14.90
N PHE A 77 9.34 5.01 14.99
CA PHE A 77 7.99 5.01 15.60
C PHE A 77 8.03 4.85 17.12
N LEU A 78 9.13 4.31 17.65
CA LEU A 78 9.32 4.05 19.08
C LEU A 78 10.16 5.16 19.69
N MET A 79 9.69 6.42 19.61
CA MET A 79 10.36 7.52 20.28
C MET A 79 10.35 7.27 21.77
N ARG A 80 11.54 7.22 22.36
CA ARG A 80 11.73 7.13 23.80
C ARG A 80 12.17 8.49 24.33
N SER A 81 11.62 8.85 25.48
CA SER A 81 12.15 10.01 26.21
C SER A 81 13.64 9.77 26.56
N PRO A 82 14.42 10.81 26.85
CA PRO A 82 15.79 10.65 27.34
C PRO A 82 15.89 9.77 28.59
N SER A 83 14.78 9.60 29.34
CA SER A 83 14.67 8.72 30.50
C SER A 83 14.36 7.24 30.13
N GLY A 84 14.23 6.90 28.83
CA GLY A 84 13.96 5.55 28.35
C GLY A 84 12.49 5.12 28.41
N GLN A 85 11.57 5.97 28.87
CA GLN A 85 10.14 5.71 28.86
C GLN A 85 9.56 5.95 27.46
N ALA A 86 8.61 5.11 27.03
CA ALA A 86 7.86 5.32 25.80
C ALA A 86 7.05 6.61 25.92
N VAL A 87 7.24 7.55 24.98
CA VAL A 87 6.40 8.75 24.88
C VAL A 87 5.12 8.35 24.17
N GLU A 88 4.01 8.29 24.90
CA GLU A 88 2.70 7.83 24.40
C GLU A 88 2.13 8.68 23.26
N ALA A 89 2.68 9.86 23.01
CA ALA A 89 2.24 10.76 21.95
C ALA A 89 3.40 11.61 21.44
N ALA A 90 4.32 11.01 20.68
CA ALA A 90 5.28 11.83 19.93
C ALA A 90 4.52 12.68 18.89
N PRO A 91 4.85 13.98 18.74
CA PRO A 91 4.26 14.80 17.70
C PRO A 91 4.44 14.14 16.32
N PRO A 92 3.42 14.11 15.47
CA PRO A 92 3.52 13.47 14.15
C PRO A 92 4.68 14.01 13.31
N ALA A 93 5.01 15.30 13.45
CA ALA A 93 6.14 15.93 12.77
C ALA A 93 7.49 15.31 13.17
N ASP A 94 7.66 14.93 14.44
CA ASP A 94 8.90 14.32 14.94
C ASP A 94 9.07 12.89 14.42
N ILE A 95 7.98 12.14 14.31
CA ILE A 95 7.98 10.80 13.69
C ILE A 95 8.36 10.92 12.21
N VAL A 96 7.77 11.87 11.49
CA VAL A 96 8.12 12.14 10.08
C VAL A 96 9.59 12.51 9.96
N GLN A 97 10.11 13.36 10.85
CA GLN A 97 11.54 13.72 10.85
C GLN A 97 12.44 12.51 11.08
N GLY A 98 12.11 11.65 12.05
CA GLY A 98 12.86 10.42 12.32
C GLY A 98 12.90 9.48 11.11
N LEU A 99 11.79 9.35 10.40
CA LEU A 99 11.73 8.54 9.17
C LEU A 99 12.54 9.17 8.02
N ILE A 100 12.52 10.49 7.86
CA ILE A 100 13.36 11.20 6.88
C ILE A 100 14.84 10.92 7.17
N ASP A 101 15.26 10.92 8.42
CA ASP A 101 16.66 10.68 8.79
C ASP A 101 17.08 9.23 8.48
N VAL A 102 16.19 8.25 8.69
CA VAL A 102 16.41 6.85 8.26
C VAL A 102 16.55 6.75 6.74
N LEU A 103 15.69 7.42 5.97
CA LEU A 103 15.78 7.43 4.51
C LEU A 103 17.07 8.08 4.01
N LYS A 104 17.52 9.20 4.63
CA LYS A 104 18.81 9.84 4.30
C LYS A 104 19.99 8.92 4.59
N GLN A 105 19.93 8.16 5.69
CA GLN A 105 20.95 7.18 6.02
C GLN A 105 20.98 6.03 4.97
N ALA A 106 19.81 5.59 4.49
CA ALA A 106 19.72 4.62 3.39
C ALA A 106 20.36 5.15 2.11
N VAL A 107 20.07 6.41 1.73
CA VAL A 107 20.70 7.08 0.57
C VAL A 107 22.23 7.12 0.72
N SER A 108 22.74 7.53 1.88
CA SER A 108 24.18 7.58 2.14
C SER A 108 24.85 6.22 2.01
N THR A 109 24.22 5.17 2.53
CA THR A 109 24.73 3.80 2.44
C THR A 109 24.74 3.28 1.00
N LEU A 110 23.66 3.52 0.25
CA LEU A 110 23.58 3.10 -1.18
C LEU A 110 24.57 3.88 -2.05
N SER A 111 24.75 5.18 -1.81
CA SER A 111 25.73 6.00 -2.55
C SER A 111 27.17 5.59 -2.26
N ALA A 112 27.46 5.11 -1.05
CA ALA A 112 28.79 4.61 -0.69
C ALA A 112 29.11 3.28 -1.41
N VAL A 113 28.11 2.45 -1.70
CA VAL A 113 28.26 1.21 -2.49
C VAL A 113 28.58 1.52 -3.96
N ASP A 114 28.01 2.60 -4.51
CA ASP A 114 28.23 3.02 -5.89
C ASP A 114 29.63 3.64 -6.12
N SER A 115 30.27 4.15 -5.05
CA SER A 115 31.51 4.95 -5.13
C SER A 115 32.81 4.15 -5.07
N GLY A 116 32.83 2.80 -4.97
CA GLY A 116 34.07 2.00 -5.08
C GLY A 116 34.31 0.96 -3.98
N PRO A 117 35.37 0.13 -4.10
CA PRO A 117 35.57 -1.09 -3.33
C PRO A 117 36.10 -0.79 -1.93
N ALA A 118 35.24 -0.62 -0.95
CA ALA A 118 35.63 -0.74 0.44
C ALA A 118 34.86 -1.92 1.04
N SER A 119 35.61 -2.97 1.32
CA SER A 119 35.24 -4.18 2.00
C SER A 119 34.40 -3.91 3.25
N VAL A 120 33.12 -4.13 3.15
CA VAL A 120 32.26 -4.42 4.31
C VAL A 120 31.64 -5.78 4.04
N SER A 121 31.86 -6.71 4.94
CA SER A 121 31.41 -8.10 4.90
C SER A 121 29.94 -8.18 4.50
N ALA A 122 29.68 -8.44 3.24
CA ALA A 122 28.37 -8.69 2.70
C ALA A 122 28.10 -10.18 2.77
N ASN A 123 27.53 -10.67 3.87
CA ASN A 123 26.75 -11.87 3.84
C ASN A 123 25.28 -11.50 3.57
N SER A 124 25.02 -11.13 2.32
CA SER A 124 23.66 -11.15 1.77
C SER A 124 23.79 -11.55 0.31
N PRO A 125 23.05 -12.56 -0.15
CA PRO A 125 22.99 -12.92 -1.54
C PRO A 125 22.50 -11.67 -2.32
N ALA A 126 23.24 -11.30 -3.35
CA ALA A 126 22.86 -10.22 -4.26
C ALA A 126 21.52 -10.57 -4.90
N SER A 127 20.46 -10.11 -4.27
CA SER A 127 19.14 -10.08 -4.88
C SER A 127 19.23 -9.03 -5.99
N THR A 128 18.93 -9.43 -7.21
CA THR A 128 18.71 -8.55 -8.37
C THR A 128 17.52 -7.65 -8.01
N ALA A 129 17.80 -6.55 -7.34
CA ALA A 129 16.77 -5.68 -6.80
C ALA A 129 16.10 -4.92 -7.95
N ALA A 130 14.89 -5.33 -8.29
CA ALA A 130 13.97 -4.52 -9.07
C ALA A 130 13.69 -3.18 -8.34
N PRO A 131 13.27 -2.11 -9.05
CA PRO A 131 12.85 -0.88 -8.40
C PRO A 131 11.79 -1.16 -7.34
N PRO A 132 11.72 -0.36 -6.24
CA PRO A 132 10.77 -0.61 -5.17
C PRO A 132 9.34 -0.65 -5.74
N PRO A 133 8.55 -1.68 -5.45
CA PRO A 133 7.22 -1.81 -5.99
C PRO A 133 6.35 -0.67 -5.44
N HIS A 134 5.64 0.00 -6.33
CA HIS A 134 4.52 0.83 -5.95
C HIS A 134 3.40 -0.06 -5.40
N ARG A 135 2.49 0.52 -4.60
CA ARG A 135 1.42 -0.24 -3.92
C ARG A 135 0.60 -1.12 -4.87
N PHE A 136 0.38 -0.66 -6.10
CA PHE A 136 -0.43 -1.32 -7.13
C PHE A 136 0.38 -1.84 -8.33
N ASP A 137 1.68 -2.15 -8.16
CA ASP A 137 2.51 -2.69 -9.25
C ASP A 137 2.03 -4.06 -9.75
N PHE A 138 1.35 -4.83 -8.90
CA PHE A 138 0.72 -6.09 -9.27
C PHE A 138 -0.49 -5.92 -10.22
N VAL A 139 -1.03 -4.73 -10.36
CA VAL A 139 -2.12 -4.42 -11.30
C VAL A 139 -1.56 -4.40 -12.71
N HIS A 140 -2.15 -5.22 -13.59
CA HIS A 140 -1.64 -5.46 -14.95
C HIS A 140 -1.91 -4.26 -15.88
N ASN A 141 -3.03 -3.57 -15.70
CA ASN A 141 -3.33 -2.36 -16.45
C ASN A 141 -2.58 -1.15 -15.86
N PRO A 142 -1.51 -0.65 -16.53
CA PRO A 142 -0.72 0.44 -16.00
C PRO A 142 -1.50 1.76 -15.87
N GLY A 143 -2.57 1.95 -16.66
CA GLY A 143 -3.43 3.13 -16.59
C GLY A 143 -4.29 3.18 -15.33
N LEU A 144 -4.58 2.04 -14.70
CA LEU A 144 -5.31 1.96 -13.44
C LEU A 144 -4.47 2.33 -12.22
N ARG A 145 -3.17 2.08 -12.24
CA ARG A 145 -2.28 2.25 -11.09
C ARG A 145 -2.37 3.65 -10.45
N PRO A 146 -2.20 4.76 -11.20
CA PRO A 146 -2.29 6.10 -10.61
C PRO A 146 -3.69 6.44 -10.08
N VAL A 147 -4.74 5.90 -10.69
CA VAL A 147 -6.12 6.06 -10.23
C VAL A 147 -6.33 5.36 -8.90
N LEU A 148 -5.82 4.12 -8.77
CA LEU A 148 -5.90 3.34 -7.55
C LEU A 148 -5.07 3.94 -6.40
N GLU A 149 -3.87 4.47 -6.70
CA GLU A 149 -3.07 5.17 -5.69
C GLU A 149 -3.82 6.39 -5.14
N LYS A 150 -4.41 7.20 -6.01
CA LYS A 150 -5.21 8.34 -5.60
C LYS A 150 -6.43 7.91 -4.79
N ALA A 151 -7.21 6.95 -5.28
CA ALA A 151 -8.38 6.44 -4.59
C ALA A 151 -8.03 5.86 -3.20
N TYR A 152 -6.89 5.19 -3.08
CA TYR A 152 -6.40 4.69 -1.78
C TYR A 152 -6.15 5.82 -0.79
N ILE A 153 -5.51 6.91 -1.22
CA ILE A 153 -5.28 8.09 -0.39
C ILE A 153 -6.63 8.73 -0.01
N ASP A 154 -7.52 8.91 -0.98
CA ASP A 154 -8.84 9.50 -0.77
C ASP A 154 -9.67 8.68 0.25
N SER A 155 -9.63 7.33 0.17
CA SER A 155 -10.31 6.46 1.14
C SER A 155 -9.79 6.62 2.56
N ARG A 156 -8.49 6.85 2.73
CA ARG A 156 -7.85 7.09 4.04
C ARG A 156 -8.25 8.46 4.59
N ILE A 157 -8.26 9.48 3.73
CA ILE A 157 -8.71 10.83 4.09
C ILE A 157 -10.16 10.79 4.58
N ALA A 158 -11.05 10.15 3.82
CA ALA A 158 -12.46 10.02 4.19
C ALA A 158 -12.62 9.30 5.54
N PHE A 159 -11.87 8.22 5.76
CA PHE A 159 -11.89 7.49 7.04
C PHE A 159 -11.45 8.38 8.21
N ASP A 160 -10.35 9.12 8.07
CA ASP A 160 -9.84 10.01 9.12
C ASP A 160 -10.78 11.20 9.41
N GLN A 161 -11.58 11.60 8.42
CA GLN A 161 -12.64 12.61 8.54
C GLN A 161 -13.96 12.05 9.08
N SER A 162 -14.01 10.75 9.43
CA SER A 162 -15.22 10.04 9.85
C SER A 162 -16.32 9.99 8.78
N ALA A 163 -15.96 10.22 7.51
CA ALA A 163 -16.83 10.05 6.34
C ALA A 163 -16.83 8.57 5.91
N TYR A 164 -17.43 7.71 6.77
CA TYR A 164 -17.31 6.25 6.64
C TYR A 164 -17.97 5.69 5.37
N ASP A 165 -19.03 6.31 4.88
CA ASP A 165 -19.68 5.94 3.61
C ASP A 165 -18.75 6.16 2.43
N GLU A 166 -18.12 7.32 2.36
CA GLU A 166 -17.16 7.64 1.31
C GLU A 166 -15.93 6.75 1.38
N ALA A 167 -15.40 6.51 2.59
CA ALA A 167 -14.28 5.61 2.82
C ALA A 167 -14.59 4.18 2.37
N LEU A 168 -15.78 3.66 2.72
CA LEU A 168 -16.24 2.33 2.33
C LEU A 168 -16.47 2.23 0.84
N ARG A 169 -17.17 3.22 0.24
CA ARG A 169 -17.46 3.26 -1.20
C ARG A 169 -16.17 3.29 -2.02
N THR A 170 -15.24 4.15 -1.66
CA THR A 170 -13.95 4.26 -2.34
C THR A 170 -13.13 2.97 -2.19
N THR A 171 -13.08 2.37 -0.98
CA THR A 171 -12.40 1.09 -0.73
C THR A 171 -13.02 -0.04 -1.55
N SER A 172 -14.35 -0.09 -1.66
CA SER A 172 -15.06 -1.09 -2.47
C SER A 172 -14.78 -0.92 -3.97
N GLY A 173 -14.68 0.33 -4.45
CA GLY A 173 -14.29 0.63 -5.83
C GLY A 173 -12.86 0.17 -6.15
N ILE A 174 -11.91 0.34 -5.22
CA ILE A 174 -10.55 -0.18 -5.37
C ILE A 174 -10.57 -1.71 -5.45
N LEU A 175 -11.27 -2.38 -4.52
CA LEU A 175 -11.41 -3.84 -4.52
C LEU A 175 -11.98 -4.36 -5.83
N GLU A 176 -13.04 -3.73 -6.32
CA GLU A 176 -13.67 -4.09 -7.59
C GLU A 176 -12.70 -3.95 -8.77
N ALA A 177 -11.95 -2.86 -8.82
CA ALA A 177 -11.00 -2.59 -9.90
C ALA A 177 -9.84 -3.59 -9.93
N ILE A 178 -9.20 -3.89 -8.78
CA ILE A 178 -8.07 -4.83 -8.71
C ILE A 178 -8.49 -6.26 -8.99
N ILE A 179 -9.68 -6.68 -8.54
CA ILE A 179 -10.21 -8.02 -8.80
C ILE A 179 -10.58 -8.15 -10.28
N THR A 180 -11.19 -7.12 -10.88
CA THR A 180 -11.51 -7.12 -12.31
C THR A 180 -10.25 -7.23 -13.16
N ASP A 181 -9.23 -6.42 -12.88
CA ASP A 181 -7.93 -6.47 -13.57
C ASP A 181 -7.30 -7.87 -13.47
N ALA A 182 -7.30 -8.46 -12.29
CA ALA A 182 -6.74 -9.81 -12.07
C ALA A 182 -7.50 -10.89 -12.84
N LEU A 183 -8.83 -10.81 -12.89
CA LEU A 183 -9.68 -11.74 -13.64
C LEU A 183 -9.51 -11.56 -15.15
N GLU A 184 -9.45 -10.33 -15.64
CA GLU A 184 -9.22 -10.01 -17.06
C GLU A 184 -7.86 -10.51 -17.52
N PHE A 185 -6.83 -10.33 -16.70
CA PHE A 185 -5.49 -10.86 -16.98
C PHE A 185 -5.46 -12.39 -17.03
N ARG A 186 -6.19 -13.07 -16.12
CA ARG A 186 -6.32 -14.54 -16.14
C ARG A 186 -7.01 -15.02 -17.41
N GLY A 187 -7.99 -14.27 -17.90
CA GLY A 187 -8.75 -14.54 -19.09
C GLY A 187 -9.86 -15.60 -18.94
N LEU A 188 -10.95 -15.43 -19.65
CA LEU A 188 -12.13 -16.33 -19.60
C LEU A 188 -11.81 -17.80 -19.85
N PRO A 189 -10.93 -18.20 -20.80
CA PRO A 189 -10.63 -19.61 -21.02
C PRO A 189 -9.98 -20.30 -19.81
N ALA A 190 -9.08 -19.60 -19.09
CA ALA A 190 -8.44 -20.14 -17.90
C ALA A 190 -9.40 -20.21 -16.72
N LEU A 191 -10.33 -19.27 -16.62
CA LEU A 191 -11.39 -19.28 -15.62
C LEU A 191 -12.39 -20.42 -15.87
N ALA A 192 -12.77 -20.67 -17.12
CA ALA A 192 -13.64 -21.79 -17.50
C ALA A 192 -12.99 -23.14 -17.19
N ALA A 193 -11.69 -23.29 -17.42
CA ALA A 193 -10.94 -24.50 -17.07
C ALA A 193 -10.88 -24.76 -15.55
N ALA A 194 -11.02 -23.71 -14.71
CA ALA A 194 -11.08 -23.82 -13.26
C ALA A 194 -12.48 -24.25 -12.73
N GLY A 195 -13.42 -24.58 -13.61
CA GLY A 195 -14.73 -25.10 -13.22
C GLY A 195 -15.75 -24.06 -12.78
N ILE A 196 -15.61 -22.83 -13.25
CA ILE A 196 -16.53 -21.74 -12.89
C ILE A 196 -17.91 -22.02 -13.48
N PRO A 197 -19.00 -21.94 -12.68
CA PRO A 197 -20.34 -22.22 -13.13
C PRO A 197 -20.74 -21.33 -14.30
N SER A 198 -21.25 -21.97 -15.39
CA SER A 198 -21.60 -21.34 -16.66
C SER A 198 -22.88 -20.48 -16.62
N GLY A 199 -23.34 -20.01 -15.46
CA GLY A 199 -24.55 -19.23 -15.31
C GLY A 199 -24.46 -17.83 -15.93
N GLU A 200 -24.24 -16.82 -15.13
CA GLU A 200 -24.12 -15.41 -15.56
C GLU A 200 -22.75 -15.11 -16.22
N ALA A 201 -21.75 -15.95 -15.95
CA ALA A 201 -20.38 -15.79 -16.46
C ALA A 201 -20.18 -16.26 -17.92
N ALA A 202 -21.16 -16.92 -18.53
CA ALA A 202 -20.97 -17.65 -19.78
C ALA A 202 -20.98 -16.81 -21.06
N GLY A 203 -21.24 -15.53 -21.02
CA GLY A 203 -21.42 -14.78 -22.27
C GLY A 203 -21.13 -13.29 -22.26
N GLY A 204 -20.65 -12.71 -21.15
CA GLY A 204 -20.40 -11.28 -21.03
C GLY A 204 -18.94 -10.94 -20.77
N ARG A 205 -18.61 -9.65 -20.84
CA ARG A 205 -17.31 -9.13 -20.39
C ARG A 205 -17.26 -9.26 -18.88
N ILE A 206 -16.08 -9.51 -18.30
CA ILE A 206 -15.88 -9.59 -16.84
C ILE A 206 -16.35 -8.30 -16.14
N SER A 207 -16.21 -7.15 -16.83
CA SER A 207 -16.70 -5.85 -16.37
C SER A 207 -18.23 -5.79 -16.19
N ASP A 208 -18.99 -6.64 -16.85
CA ASP A 208 -20.46 -6.65 -16.80
C ASP A 208 -21.00 -7.52 -15.66
N TRP A 209 -20.13 -8.30 -15.01
CA TRP A 209 -20.51 -9.12 -13.87
C TRP A 209 -20.73 -8.28 -12.61
N SER A 210 -21.62 -8.73 -11.72
CA SER A 210 -21.76 -8.11 -10.42
C SER A 210 -20.46 -8.22 -9.61
N PHE A 211 -20.24 -7.31 -8.69
CA PHE A 211 -19.06 -7.36 -7.81
C PHE A 211 -19.01 -8.67 -7.01
N ASN A 212 -20.16 -9.14 -6.51
CA ASN A 212 -20.27 -10.42 -5.82
C ASN A 212 -19.83 -11.59 -6.72
N THR A 213 -20.25 -11.60 -7.99
CA THR A 213 -19.85 -12.63 -8.95
C THR A 213 -18.34 -12.61 -9.17
N ARG A 214 -17.74 -11.43 -9.36
CA ARG A 214 -16.29 -11.29 -9.52
C ARG A 214 -15.52 -11.77 -8.30
N LEU A 215 -15.96 -11.42 -7.09
CA LEU A 215 -15.39 -11.93 -5.84
C LEU A 215 -15.41 -13.45 -5.76
N ALA A 216 -16.60 -14.05 -5.99
CA ALA A 216 -16.76 -15.51 -5.93
C ALA A 216 -15.88 -16.24 -6.96
N VAL A 217 -15.82 -15.71 -8.18
CA VAL A 217 -14.97 -16.25 -9.24
C VAL A 217 -13.50 -16.12 -8.90
N ALA A 218 -13.05 -14.99 -8.34
CA ALA A 218 -11.66 -14.79 -7.93
C ALA A 218 -11.25 -15.76 -6.80
N GLU A 219 -12.13 -16.04 -5.84
CA GLU A 219 -11.89 -17.06 -4.81
C GLU A 219 -11.81 -18.46 -5.42
N GLN A 220 -12.76 -18.83 -6.27
CA GLN A 220 -12.80 -20.14 -6.90
C GLN A 220 -11.58 -20.37 -7.81
N ALA A 221 -11.13 -19.32 -8.51
CA ALA A 221 -9.92 -19.36 -9.33
C ALA A 221 -8.61 -19.37 -8.52
N GLY A 222 -8.69 -19.26 -7.18
CA GLY A 222 -7.53 -19.23 -6.29
C GLY A 222 -6.71 -17.95 -6.38
N LEU A 223 -7.26 -16.87 -6.96
CA LEU A 223 -6.60 -15.56 -7.02
C LEU A 223 -6.59 -14.86 -5.67
N ILE A 224 -7.64 -15.05 -4.88
CA ILE A 224 -7.78 -14.52 -3.53
C ILE A 224 -8.17 -15.64 -2.54
N ARG A 225 -7.74 -15.50 -1.28
CA ARG A 225 -7.97 -16.49 -0.22
C ARG A 225 -9.03 -15.97 0.75
N ALA A 226 -10.26 -16.47 0.67
CA ALA A 226 -11.30 -16.23 1.68
C ALA A 226 -11.50 -14.77 2.12
N GLY A 227 -11.28 -13.80 1.23
CA GLY A 227 -11.50 -12.38 1.50
C GLY A 227 -12.96 -11.98 1.41
N ALA A 228 -13.70 -12.58 0.47
CA ALA A 228 -15.08 -12.23 0.18
C ALA A 228 -16.02 -12.44 1.37
N ALA A 229 -15.88 -13.53 2.13
CA ALA A 229 -16.73 -13.81 3.29
C ALA A 229 -16.59 -12.74 4.40
N ARG A 230 -15.46 -12.05 4.46
CA ARG A 230 -15.18 -11.01 5.48
C ARG A 230 -15.60 -9.62 5.05
N LEU A 231 -15.91 -9.40 3.77
CA LEU A 231 -16.33 -8.09 3.30
C LEU A 231 -17.75 -7.79 3.79
N PRO A 232 -18.00 -6.60 4.39
CA PRO A 232 -19.33 -6.21 4.82
C PRO A 232 -20.35 -6.28 3.68
N ALA A 233 -21.60 -6.63 4.00
CA ALA A 233 -22.66 -6.73 2.99
C ALA A 233 -22.83 -5.41 2.22
N ILE A 234 -22.83 -4.29 2.93
CA ILE A 234 -22.93 -2.94 2.34
C ILE A 234 -21.78 -2.63 1.37
N ALA A 235 -20.57 -3.15 1.62
CA ALA A 235 -19.44 -2.99 0.71
C ALA A 235 -19.58 -3.81 -0.58
N ARG A 236 -20.37 -4.90 -0.57
CA ARG A 236 -20.62 -5.74 -1.75
C ARG A 236 -21.65 -5.15 -2.68
N THR A 237 -22.56 -4.34 -2.14
CA THR A 237 -23.68 -3.72 -2.86
C THR A 237 -23.54 -2.20 -2.88
N TYR A 238 -22.32 -1.67 -2.73
CA TYR A 238 -22.05 -0.24 -2.61
C TYR A 238 -22.57 0.60 -3.80
N ARG A 239 -22.73 -0.02 -4.96
CA ARG A 239 -23.30 0.64 -6.15
C ARG A 239 -24.82 0.73 -6.09
N ASP A 240 -25.46 -0.20 -5.38
CA ASP A 240 -26.91 -0.30 -5.32
C ASP A 240 -27.50 0.65 -4.25
N HIS A 241 -26.63 1.21 -3.39
CA HIS A 241 -26.98 2.06 -2.26
C HIS A 241 -26.78 3.56 -2.52
N GLU A 242 -26.73 4.01 -3.78
CA GLU A 242 -26.60 5.46 -4.07
C GLU A 242 -27.78 6.28 -3.56
N ASP A 243 -28.96 5.65 -3.44
CA ASP A 243 -30.22 6.28 -3.00
C ASP A 243 -30.73 5.79 -1.64
N ASP A 244 -29.99 4.94 -0.93
CA ASP A 244 -30.45 4.36 0.34
C ASP A 244 -29.85 5.13 1.53
N ASP A 245 -30.70 5.47 2.52
CA ASP A 245 -30.31 6.12 3.80
C ASP A 245 -29.39 5.25 4.70
N THR A 246 -28.93 4.11 4.21
CA THR A 246 -28.06 3.20 4.94
C THR A 246 -26.66 3.77 5.04
N GLN A 247 -26.30 4.34 6.19
CA GLN A 247 -24.98 4.88 6.46
C GLN A 247 -24.01 3.77 6.93
N ALA A 248 -22.81 3.75 6.34
CA ALA A 248 -21.77 2.85 6.78
C ALA A 248 -21.23 3.23 8.16
N THR A 249 -21.00 2.23 8.98
CA THR A 249 -20.39 2.41 10.30
C THR A 249 -18.85 2.42 10.19
N GLU A 250 -18.18 3.03 11.19
CA GLU A 250 -16.72 2.96 11.34
C GLU A 250 -16.20 1.52 11.24
N ARG A 251 -16.92 0.58 11.90
CA ARG A 251 -16.56 -0.83 11.91
C ARG A 251 -16.55 -1.44 10.50
N GLU A 252 -17.58 -1.13 9.70
CA GLU A 252 -17.71 -1.65 8.34
C GLU A 252 -16.66 -1.05 7.41
N ALA A 253 -16.41 0.26 7.49
CA ALA A 253 -15.34 0.92 6.72
C ALA A 253 -13.96 0.35 7.09
N LYS A 254 -13.69 0.15 8.37
CA LYS A 254 -12.44 -0.47 8.85
C LYS A 254 -12.30 -1.92 8.38
N GLN A 255 -13.38 -2.69 8.41
CA GLN A 255 -13.39 -4.07 7.96
C GLN A 255 -13.15 -4.15 6.45
N ALA A 256 -13.77 -3.28 5.64
CA ALA A 256 -13.51 -3.20 4.20
C ALA A 256 -12.05 -2.87 3.90
N ALA A 257 -11.46 -1.90 4.60
CA ALA A 257 -10.05 -1.56 4.47
C ALA A 257 -9.11 -2.73 4.83
N GLN A 258 -9.44 -3.51 5.87
CA GLN A 258 -8.69 -4.71 6.23
C GLN A 258 -8.76 -5.79 5.14
N VAL A 259 -9.94 -5.99 4.55
CA VAL A 259 -10.13 -6.92 3.43
C VAL A 259 -9.34 -6.47 2.20
N LEU A 260 -9.30 -5.16 1.91
CA LEU A 260 -8.48 -4.62 0.84
C LEU A 260 -7.00 -5.00 1.02
N HIS A 261 -6.44 -4.82 2.21
CA HIS A 261 -5.04 -5.20 2.49
C HIS A 261 -4.78 -6.70 2.30
N VAL A 262 -5.73 -7.55 2.70
CA VAL A 262 -5.61 -9.01 2.52
C VAL A 262 -5.62 -9.36 1.04
N ILE A 263 -6.56 -8.82 0.27
CA ILE A 263 -6.70 -9.09 -1.16
C ILE A 263 -5.48 -8.57 -1.95
N MET A 264 -5.01 -7.37 -1.63
CA MET A 264 -3.78 -6.85 -2.25
C MET A 264 -2.59 -7.77 -2.03
N ARG A 265 -2.42 -8.32 -0.81
CA ARG A 265 -1.36 -9.30 -0.52
C ARG A 265 -1.55 -10.62 -1.26
N ASP A 266 -2.78 -11.07 -1.44
CA ASP A 266 -3.07 -12.31 -2.16
C ASP A 266 -2.79 -12.17 -3.67
N LEU A 267 -3.04 -10.98 -4.23
CA LEU A 267 -2.78 -10.68 -5.64
C LEU A 267 -1.31 -10.34 -5.94
N ASP A 268 -0.54 -9.97 -4.90
CA ASP A 268 0.90 -9.69 -4.98
C ASP A 268 1.70 -10.66 -4.10
N PRO A 269 1.84 -11.94 -4.52
CA PRO A 269 2.52 -12.96 -3.70
C PRO A 269 4.03 -12.71 -3.53
N GLY A 270 4.59 -11.74 -4.22
CA GLY A 270 6.00 -11.32 -4.08
C GLY A 270 6.25 -10.34 -2.95
N ARG A 271 5.19 -9.91 -2.25
CA ARG A 271 5.21 -8.89 -1.20
C ARG A 271 5.37 -9.44 0.21
#